data_43956bf71be57d239aad226216dbfba5
#
_entry.id   43956bf71be57d239aad226216dbfba5
#
_cell.length_a   1.000
_cell.length_b   1.000
_cell.length_c   1.000
_cell.angle_alpha   90.00
_cell.angle_beta   90.00
_cell.angle_gamma   90.00
#
_symmetry.space_group_name_H-M   'P 1'
#
loop_
_entity.id
_entity.type
_entity.pdbx_description
1 polymer ?
#
loop_
_entity_poly.entity_id
_entity_poly.type
_entity_poly.pdbx_seq_one_letter_code
_entity_poly.pdbx_strand_id
1 'polypeptide(L)'
;MEKDFWQGVRDALPTALGYISIGLACGVVASPYLSPLEMALMSILVYAGAAQFAMISLIAAHSSILNMALTVCLINLRNMLMSLHTSTDFKDASLAHTIGIGSLLTDESYGVYLSEKLKTDTITVPWMHGNNLVGYVAWISATVIGTALGSLLPDPKAFGLDFALVAMFIGIFAAQFQGMQLTEKTKTMLMVLLAVAVSFFLLLFFVSQPLAVLAATLIGCFVGVVCDARE
;
A
#
# COMPACT_ATOMS: atom_id res chain seq x y z
N MET A 1 26.03 8.67 7.61
CA MET A 1 24.66 8.84 8.19
C MET A 1 23.85 9.90 7.46
N GLU A 2 24.27 11.16 7.44
CA GLU A 2 23.50 12.23 6.79
C GLU A 2 23.42 12.06 5.25
N LYS A 3 24.50 11.68 4.61
CA LYS A 3 24.53 11.41 3.15
C LYS A 3 23.61 10.26 2.77
N ASP A 4 23.55 9.21 3.56
CA ASP A 4 22.71 8.05 3.30
C ASP A 4 21.21 8.41 3.42
N PHE A 5 20.83 9.21 4.43
CA PHE A 5 19.47 9.70 4.58
C PHE A 5 19.00 10.48 3.34
N TRP A 6 19.81 11.45 2.90
CA TRP A 6 19.47 12.25 1.72
C TRP A 6 19.49 11.43 0.43
N GLN A 7 20.31 10.37 0.38
CA GLN A 7 20.25 9.42 -0.72
C GLN A 7 18.91 8.68 -0.74
N GLY A 8 18.45 8.16 0.40
CA GLY A 8 17.13 7.52 0.52
C GLY A 8 15.99 8.44 0.12
N VAL A 9 16.04 9.72 0.51
CA VAL A 9 15.08 10.74 0.06
C VAL A 9 15.09 10.89 -1.47
N ARG A 10 16.27 10.97 -2.10
CA ARG A 10 16.39 11.12 -3.54
C ARG A 10 15.87 9.91 -4.31
N ASP A 11 16.20 8.71 -3.84
CA ASP A 11 15.79 7.47 -4.48
C ASP A 11 14.27 7.27 -4.42
N ALA A 12 13.61 7.82 -3.39
CA ALA A 12 12.17 7.79 -3.22
C ALA A 12 11.41 8.95 -3.88
N LEU A 13 12.09 9.96 -4.46
CA LEU A 13 11.41 11.09 -5.11
C LEU A 13 10.39 10.68 -6.19
N PRO A 14 10.67 9.71 -7.08
CA PRO A 14 9.68 9.27 -8.07
C PRO A 14 8.40 8.73 -7.42
N THR A 15 8.55 7.97 -6.33
CA THR A 15 7.45 7.46 -5.52
C THR A 15 6.66 8.60 -4.86
N ALA A 16 7.35 9.59 -4.29
CA ALA A 16 6.71 10.75 -3.68
C ALA A 16 5.87 11.56 -4.69
N LEU A 17 6.34 11.71 -5.92
CA LEU A 17 5.57 12.33 -7.01
C LEU A 17 4.30 11.54 -7.34
N GLY A 18 4.40 10.21 -7.37
CA GLY A 18 3.23 9.33 -7.50
C GLY A 18 2.22 9.53 -6.37
N TYR A 19 2.72 9.64 -5.13
CA TYR A 19 1.88 9.88 -3.95
C TYR A 19 1.16 11.23 -3.99
N ILE A 20 1.76 12.26 -4.55
CA ILE A 20 1.07 13.56 -4.70
C ILE A 20 -0.18 13.39 -5.55
N SER A 21 -0.08 12.73 -6.68
CA SER A 21 -1.23 12.55 -7.60
C SER A 21 -2.34 11.70 -6.97
N ILE A 22 -1.99 10.54 -6.39
CA ILE A 22 -2.94 9.61 -5.79
C ILE A 22 -3.52 10.19 -4.49
N GLY A 23 -2.69 10.85 -3.68
CA GLY A 23 -3.09 11.47 -2.43
C GLY A 23 -4.05 12.64 -2.63
N LEU A 24 -3.82 13.47 -3.65
CA LEU A 24 -4.78 14.52 -4.04
C LEU A 24 -6.14 13.91 -4.40
N ALA A 25 -6.16 12.86 -5.22
CA ALA A 25 -7.40 12.16 -5.57
C ALA A 25 -8.09 11.57 -4.34
N CYS A 26 -7.33 10.92 -3.44
CA CYS A 26 -7.85 10.39 -2.18
C CYS A 26 -8.50 11.48 -1.32
N GLY A 27 -7.82 12.63 -1.17
CA GLY A 27 -8.34 13.76 -0.41
C GLY A 27 -9.61 14.36 -1.02
N VAL A 28 -9.66 14.50 -2.35
CA VAL A 28 -10.87 14.99 -3.03
C VAL A 28 -12.05 14.04 -2.84
N VAL A 29 -11.84 12.72 -2.94
CA VAL A 29 -12.88 11.71 -2.67
C VAL A 29 -13.33 11.74 -1.20
N ALA A 30 -12.43 12.07 -0.27
CA ALA A 30 -12.74 12.19 1.16
C ALA A 30 -13.53 13.47 1.51
N SER A 31 -13.39 14.54 0.73
CA SER A 31 -13.89 15.89 1.07
C SER A 31 -15.38 15.99 1.40
N PRO A 32 -16.30 15.15 0.86
CA PRO A 32 -17.70 15.17 1.28
C PRO A 32 -17.96 14.59 2.67
N TYR A 33 -16.98 13.87 3.23
CA TYR A 33 -17.15 13.08 4.46
C TYR A 33 -16.20 13.49 5.58
N LEU A 34 -15.03 14.06 5.24
CA LEU A 34 -13.97 14.39 6.17
C LEU A 34 -13.51 15.85 5.98
N SER A 35 -13.27 16.53 7.09
CA SER A 35 -12.55 17.81 7.07
C SER A 35 -11.05 17.60 6.79
N PRO A 36 -10.30 18.63 6.35
CA PRO A 36 -8.86 18.54 6.16
C PRO A 36 -8.09 18.07 7.41
N LEU A 37 -8.57 18.45 8.61
CA LEU A 37 -7.96 18.01 9.87
C LEU A 37 -8.19 16.51 10.13
N GLU A 38 -9.40 16.02 9.92
CA GLU A 38 -9.70 14.58 10.04
C GLU A 38 -8.93 13.76 9.02
N MET A 39 -8.78 14.26 7.79
CA MET A 39 -7.95 13.62 6.78
C MET A 39 -6.47 13.62 7.17
N ALA A 40 -5.95 14.70 7.77
CA ALA A 40 -4.59 14.72 8.30
C ALA A 40 -4.39 13.66 9.37
N LEU A 41 -5.31 13.59 10.36
CA LEU A 41 -5.26 12.58 11.42
C LEU A 41 -5.33 11.16 10.86
N MET A 42 -6.22 10.91 9.90
CA MET A 42 -6.32 9.61 9.24
C MET A 42 -5.02 9.27 8.50
N SER A 43 -4.41 10.21 7.80
CA SER A 43 -3.16 9.97 7.05
C SER A 43 -1.94 9.79 7.96
N ILE A 44 -1.92 10.44 9.12
CA ILE A 44 -0.87 10.27 10.13
C ILE A 44 -0.98 8.92 10.83
N LEU A 45 -2.21 8.52 11.23
CA LEU A 45 -2.44 7.33 12.05
C LEU A 45 -2.59 6.06 11.21
N VAL A 46 -3.16 6.18 10.01
CA VAL A 46 -3.38 5.06 9.08
C VAL A 46 -2.67 5.39 7.76
N TYR A 47 -1.34 5.28 7.78
CA TYR A 47 -0.50 5.51 6.61
C TYR A 47 -0.55 4.30 5.67
N ALA A 48 -1.67 4.14 4.96
CA ALA A 48 -1.89 3.07 4.00
C ALA A 48 -2.96 3.51 2.98
N GLY A 49 -2.54 3.91 1.79
CA GLY A 49 -3.44 4.49 0.77
C GLY A 49 -4.66 3.63 0.47
N ALA A 50 -4.48 2.33 0.20
CA ALA A 50 -5.57 1.40 -0.05
C ALA A 50 -6.56 1.30 1.13
N ALA A 51 -6.04 1.28 2.37
CA ALA A 51 -6.89 1.24 3.56
C ALA A 51 -7.67 2.55 3.73
N GLN A 52 -7.06 3.71 3.44
CA GLN A 52 -7.74 5.01 3.53
C GLN A 52 -8.87 5.14 2.51
N PHE A 53 -8.67 4.76 1.25
CA PHE A 53 -9.76 4.71 0.26
C PHE A 53 -10.89 3.78 0.70
N ALA A 54 -10.56 2.60 1.25
CA ALA A 54 -11.57 1.69 1.81
C ALA A 54 -12.30 2.31 3.00
N MET A 55 -11.58 2.98 3.92
CA MET A 55 -12.17 3.69 5.07
C MET A 55 -13.14 4.78 4.61
N ILE A 56 -12.75 5.61 3.63
CA ILE A 56 -13.62 6.65 3.08
C ILE A 56 -14.92 6.04 2.52
N SER A 57 -14.80 4.94 1.78
CA SER A 57 -15.96 4.22 1.23
C SER A 57 -16.86 3.65 2.33
N LEU A 58 -16.28 3.12 3.41
CA LEU A 58 -17.02 2.58 4.55
C LEU A 58 -17.68 3.68 5.40
N ILE A 59 -17.03 4.85 5.53
CA ILE A 59 -17.62 6.04 6.17
C ILE A 59 -18.82 6.51 5.35
N ALA A 60 -18.68 6.62 4.02
CA ALA A 60 -19.75 6.97 3.13
C ALA A 60 -20.94 6.01 3.20
N ALA A 61 -20.69 4.72 3.43
CA ALA A 61 -21.69 3.67 3.61
C ALA A 61 -22.23 3.57 5.05
N HIS A 62 -21.84 4.45 5.97
CA HIS A 62 -22.21 4.40 7.40
C HIS A 62 -21.93 3.04 8.05
N SER A 63 -20.84 2.39 7.67
CA SER A 63 -20.44 1.09 8.20
C SER A 63 -20.03 1.17 9.67
N SER A 64 -20.18 0.05 10.39
CA SER A 64 -19.75 -0.01 11.79
C SER A 64 -18.22 0.12 11.94
N ILE A 65 -17.78 0.65 13.08
CA ILE A 65 -16.36 0.78 13.42
C ILE A 65 -15.65 -0.58 13.38
N LEU A 66 -16.31 -1.64 13.84
CA LEU A 66 -15.74 -2.99 13.79
C LEU A 66 -15.47 -3.45 12.36
N ASN A 67 -16.42 -3.20 11.45
CA ASN A 67 -16.24 -3.56 10.04
C ASN A 67 -15.11 -2.76 9.40
N MET A 68 -14.99 -1.46 9.71
CA MET A 68 -13.86 -0.64 9.26
C MET A 68 -12.53 -1.18 9.80
N ALA A 69 -12.44 -1.47 11.11
CA ALA A 69 -11.22 -1.98 11.72
C ALA A 69 -10.78 -3.33 11.13
N LEU A 70 -11.71 -4.26 10.92
CA LEU A 70 -11.44 -5.56 10.29
C LEU A 70 -10.96 -5.38 8.84
N THR A 71 -11.63 -4.54 8.07
CA THR A 71 -11.26 -4.27 6.67
C THR A 71 -9.85 -3.67 6.58
N VAL A 72 -9.56 -2.64 7.40
CA VAL A 72 -8.24 -2.01 7.46
C VAL A 72 -7.17 -3.01 7.89
N CYS A 73 -7.44 -3.84 8.89
CA CYS A 73 -6.52 -4.88 9.33
C CYS A 73 -6.20 -5.86 8.20
N LEU A 74 -7.22 -6.36 7.50
CA LEU A 74 -7.04 -7.31 6.40
C LEU A 74 -6.26 -6.71 5.21
N ILE A 75 -6.57 -5.46 4.84
CA ILE A 75 -5.84 -4.77 3.76
C ILE A 75 -4.36 -4.60 4.14
N ASN A 76 -4.07 -4.29 5.41
CA ASN A 76 -2.72 -4.02 5.87
C ASN A 76 -1.90 -5.27 6.25
N LEU A 77 -2.47 -6.48 6.18
CA LEU A 77 -1.70 -7.72 6.39
C LEU A 77 -0.48 -7.80 5.46
N ARG A 78 -0.59 -7.36 4.22
CA ARG A 78 0.54 -7.29 3.28
C ARG A 78 1.66 -6.38 3.79
N ASN A 79 1.33 -5.21 4.35
CA ASN A 79 2.33 -4.29 4.90
C ASN A 79 3.06 -4.92 6.10
N MET A 80 2.34 -5.71 6.90
CA MET A 80 2.93 -6.49 7.99
C MET A 80 3.94 -7.53 7.46
N LEU A 81 3.60 -8.25 6.39
CA LEU A 81 4.50 -9.24 5.78
C LEU A 81 5.74 -8.57 5.16
N MET A 82 5.56 -7.44 4.46
CA MET A 82 6.69 -6.67 3.93
C MET A 82 7.58 -6.13 5.04
N SER A 83 7.00 -5.63 6.14
CA SER A 83 7.75 -5.16 7.31
C SER A 83 8.52 -6.30 7.96
N LEU A 84 7.93 -7.49 8.06
CA LEU A 84 8.62 -8.68 8.58
C LEU A 84 9.82 -9.06 7.70
N HIS A 85 9.66 -9.08 6.38
CA HIS A 85 10.75 -9.33 5.45
C HIS A 85 11.86 -8.28 5.57
N THR A 86 11.49 -6.99 5.54
CA THR A 86 12.44 -5.88 5.64
C THR A 86 13.21 -5.91 6.97
N SER A 87 12.56 -6.31 8.07
CA SER A 87 13.19 -6.37 9.39
C SER A 87 14.40 -7.32 9.45
N THR A 88 14.49 -8.27 8.52
CA THR A 88 15.64 -9.20 8.46
C THR A 88 16.95 -8.50 8.14
N ASP A 89 16.91 -7.36 7.46
CA ASP A 89 18.10 -6.56 7.14
C ASP A 89 18.48 -5.57 8.24
N PHE A 90 17.60 -5.35 9.23
CA PHE A 90 17.78 -4.38 10.33
C PHE A 90 17.85 -5.04 11.71
N LYS A 91 18.34 -6.29 11.79
CA LYS A 91 18.41 -7.06 13.05
C LYS A 91 19.26 -6.38 14.12
N ASP A 92 20.30 -5.68 13.70
CA ASP A 92 21.23 -4.98 14.59
C ASP A 92 20.79 -3.54 14.91
N ALA A 93 19.68 -3.07 14.32
CA ALA A 93 19.12 -1.76 14.62
C ALA A 93 18.39 -1.75 15.96
N SER A 94 18.33 -0.57 16.60
CA SER A 94 17.53 -0.44 17.83
C SER A 94 16.04 -0.66 17.55
N LEU A 95 15.30 -1.11 18.55
CA LEU A 95 13.87 -1.36 18.46
C LEU A 95 13.10 -0.13 17.94
N ALA A 96 13.49 1.08 18.35
CA ALA A 96 12.88 2.32 17.90
C ALA A 96 13.05 2.52 16.37
N HIS A 97 14.21 2.24 15.82
CA HIS A 97 14.45 2.29 14.39
C HIS A 97 13.65 1.24 13.63
N THR A 98 13.61 0.00 14.13
CA THR A 98 12.88 -1.10 13.50
C THR A 98 11.37 -0.81 13.47
N ILE A 99 10.79 -0.31 14.58
CA ILE A 99 9.38 0.12 14.63
C ILE A 99 9.15 1.28 13.66
N GLY A 100 10.02 2.30 13.66
CA GLY A 100 9.88 3.45 12.77
C GLY A 100 9.95 3.08 11.28
N ILE A 101 10.82 2.14 10.92
CA ILE A 101 10.91 1.61 9.55
C ILE A 101 9.64 0.85 9.20
N GLY A 102 9.22 -0.10 10.03
CA GLY A 102 8.08 -0.97 9.75
C GLY A 102 6.75 -0.23 9.70
N SER A 103 6.54 0.77 10.57
CA SER A 103 5.30 1.55 10.62
C SER A 103 5.11 2.50 9.43
N LEU A 104 6.17 2.89 8.75
CA LEU A 104 6.13 3.78 7.58
C LEU A 104 6.39 3.05 6.26
N LEU A 105 6.44 1.72 6.28
CA LEU A 105 6.63 0.92 5.08
C LEU A 105 5.33 0.82 4.29
N THR A 106 5.43 1.04 2.98
CA THR A 106 4.34 0.90 2.01
C THR A 106 4.80 0.05 0.83
N ASP A 107 3.89 -0.33 -0.06
CA ASP A 107 4.23 -1.08 -1.26
C ASP A 107 5.32 -0.39 -2.08
N GLU A 108 5.22 0.92 -2.21
CA GLU A 108 6.11 1.71 -3.04
C GLU A 108 7.48 1.90 -2.37
N SER A 109 7.50 2.24 -1.08
CA SER A 109 8.78 2.38 -0.35
C SER A 109 9.50 1.04 -0.22
N TYR A 110 8.74 -0.06 -0.14
CA TYR A 110 9.28 -1.41 -0.22
C TYR A 110 9.85 -1.73 -1.61
N GLY A 111 9.18 -1.29 -2.68
CA GLY A 111 9.69 -1.42 -4.04
C GLY A 111 11.02 -0.68 -4.25
N VAL A 112 11.16 0.54 -3.72
CA VAL A 112 12.42 1.31 -3.73
C VAL A 112 13.51 0.58 -2.94
N TYR A 113 13.16 0.07 -1.74
CA TYR A 113 14.07 -0.74 -0.92
C TYR A 113 14.58 -1.98 -1.67
N LEU A 114 13.71 -2.76 -2.32
CA LEU A 114 14.11 -3.93 -3.10
C LEU A 114 15.01 -3.54 -4.27
N SER A 115 14.69 -2.44 -4.96
CA SER A 115 15.51 -1.94 -6.08
C SER A 115 16.91 -1.52 -5.64
N GLU A 116 17.04 -0.94 -4.44
CA GLU A 116 18.34 -0.58 -3.89
C GLU A 116 19.11 -1.83 -3.41
N LYS A 117 18.40 -2.81 -2.83
CA LYS A 117 19.00 -4.08 -2.42
C LYS A 117 19.62 -4.88 -3.57
N LEU A 118 19.14 -4.69 -4.81
CA LEU A 118 19.76 -5.28 -6.00
C LEU A 118 21.08 -4.61 -6.39
N LYS A 119 21.36 -3.39 -5.89
CA LYS A 119 22.58 -2.62 -6.21
C LYS A 119 23.62 -2.69 -5.09
N THR A 120 23.17 -2.88 -3.85
CA THR A 120 24.01 -2.86 -2.65
C THR A 120 23.73 -4.04 -1.75
N ASP A 121 24.76 -4.62 -1.15
CA ASP A 121 24.61 -5.74 -0.22
C ASP A 121 24.02 -5.31 1.14
N THR A 122 24.11 -4.01 1.46
CA THR A 122 23.68 -3.49 2.77
C THR A 122 22.85 -2.22 2.61
N ILE A 123 21.69 -2.20 3.25
CA ILE A 123 20.83 -1.02 3.37
C ILE A 123 21.02 -0.40 4.74
N THR A 124 21.32 0.89 4.79
CA THR A 124 21.52 1.59 6.07
C THR A 124 20.20 2.09 6.66
N VAL A 125 20.11 2.11 8.00
CA VAL A 125 18.95 2.65 8.73
C VAL A 125 18.63 4.09 8.31
N PRO A 126 19.60 5.03 8.19
CA PRO A 126 19.32 6.38 7.72
C PRO A 126 18.72 6.43 6.32
N TRP A 127 19.23 5.60 5.39
CA TRP A 127 18.68 5.53 4.04
C TRP A 127 17.21 5.12 4.05
N MET A 128 16.87 4.08 4.84
CA MET A 128 15.50 3.59 4.93
C MET A 128 14.55 4.62 5.56
N HIS A 129 15.01 5.38 6.56
CA HIS A 129 14.23 6.48 7.11
C HIS A 129 14.01 7.60 6.08
N GLY A 130 15.01 7.93 5.26
CA GLY A 130 14.87 8.90 4.16
C GLY A 130 13.85 8.45 3.13
N ASN A 131 13.93 7.19 2.69
CA ASN A 131 12.98 6.58 1.78
C ASN A 131 11.54 6.64 2.30
N ASN A 132 11.31 6.25 3.55
CA ASN A 132 9.95 6.22 4.12
C ASN A 132 9.40 7.62 4.41
N LEU A 133 10.23 8.53 4.95
CA LEU A 133 9.78 9.84 5.41
C LEU A 133 9.30 10.73 4.27
N VAL A 134 9.98 10.71 3.12
CA VAL A 134 9.59 11.55 1.99
C VAL A 134 8.23 11.12 1.44
N GLY A 135 7.98 9.82 1.35
CA GLY A 135 6.67 9.28 0.96
C GLY A 135 5.57 9.66 1.97
N TYR A 136 5.88 9.52 3.26
CA TYR A 136 4.95 9.86 4.34
C TYR A 136 4.51 11.33 4.30
N VAL A 137 5.47 12.24 4.19
CA VAL A 137 5.19 13.69 4.12
C VAL A 137 4.44 14.03 2.83
N ALA A 138 4.84 13.47 1.70
CA ALA A 138 4.17 13.70 0.43
C ALA A 138 2.70 13.24 0.47
N TRP A 139 2.43 12.05 1.03
CA TRP A 139 1.09 11.50 1.15
C TRP A 139 0.19 12.35 2.04
N ILE A 140 0.63 12.69 3.27
CA ILE A 140 -0.15 13.53 4.19
C ILE A 140 -0.46 14.87 3.55
N SER A 141 0.56 15.53 2.99
CA SER A 141 0.39 16.85 2.36
C SER A 141 -0.62 16.78 1.20
N ALA A 142 -0.48 15.78 0.34
CA ALA A 142 -1.36 15.63 -0.81
C ALA A 142 -2.81 15.32 -0.41
N THR A 143 -3.03 14.44 0.55
CA THR A 143 -4.38 14.08 1.01
C THR A 143 -5.08 15.27 1.68
N VAL A 144 -4.36 16.03 2.51
CA VAL A 144 -4.90 17.24 3.16
C VAL A 144 -5.24 18.31 2.13
N ILE A 145 -4.31 18.60 1.21
CA ILE A 145 -4.54 19.57 0.13
C ILE A 145 -5.71 19.11 -0.75
N GLY A 146 -5.76 17.82 -1.10
CA GLY A 146 -6.84 17.23 -1.87
C GLY A 146 -8.20 17.41 -1.20
N THR A 147 -8.29 17.18 0.12
CA THR A 147 -9.54 17.37 0.88
C THR A 147 -9.93 18.86 0.92
N ALA A 148 -8.98 19.76 1.12
CA ALA A 148 -9.25 21.20 1.10
C ALA A 148 -9.71 21.68 -0.28
N LEU A 149 -9.09 21.22 -1.37
CA LEU A 149 -9.49 21.55 -2.74
C LEU A 149 -10.82 20.89 -3.11
N GLY A 150 -11.05 19.63 -2.69
CA GLY A 150 -12.27 18.90 -2.97
C GLY A 150 -13.51 19.57 -2.39
N SER A 151 -13.39 20.23 -1.25
CA SER A 151 -14.48 21.02 -0.67
C SER A 151 -14.89 22.23 -1.50
N LEU A 152 -14.05 22.67 -2.45
CA LEU A 152 -14.33 23.78 -3.37
C LEU A 152 -14.92 23.29 -4.69
N LEU A 153 -14.93 21.99 -4.96
CA LEU A 153 -15.47 21.41 -6.19
C LEU A 153 -16.98 21.18 -6.05
N PRO A 154 -17.79 21.66 -7.02
CA PRO A 154 -19.24 21.48 -6.97
C PRO A 154 -19.68 20.00 -7.00
N ASP A 155 -18.99 19.16 -7.76
CA ASP A 155 -19.22 17.72 -7.87
C ASP A 155 -17.90 16.99 -8.15
N PRO A 156 -17.26 16.39 -7.14
CA PRO A 156 -16.04 15.60 -7.33
C PRO A 156 -16.22 14.39 -8.25
N LYS A 157 -17.42 13.83 -8.33
CA LYS A 157 -17.73 12.66 -9.17
C LYS A 157 -17.70 12.99 -10.67
N ALA A 158 -18.01 14.24 -11.03
CA ALA A 158 -17.93 14.68 -12.43
C ALA A 158 -16.52 14.58 -13.02
N PHE A 159 -15.49 14.49 -12.17
CA PHE A 159 -14.09 14.31 -12.60
C PHE A 159 -13.64 12.83 -12.61
N GLY A 160 -14.55 11.88 -12.40
CA GLY A 160 -14.23 10.45 -12.38
C GLY A 160 -13.34 10.03 -11.20
N LEU A 161 -13.32 10.81 -10.12
CA LEU A 161 -12.45 10.57 -8.95
C LEU A 161 -12.86 9.34 -8.15
N ASP A 162 -14.09 8.87 -8.29
CA ASP A 162 -14.57 7.59 -7.78
C ASP A 162 -13.85 6.38 -8.42
N PHE A 163 -13.26 6.56 -9.61
CA PHE A 163 -12.41 5.57 -10.24
C PHE A 163 -10.97 5.57 -9.69
N ALA A 164 -10.56 6.58 -8.91
CA ALA A 164 -9.18 6.72 -8.43
C ALA A 164 -8.69 5.50 -7.64
N LEU A 165 -9.54 4.91 -6.80
CA LEU A 165 -9.22 3.68 -6.05
C LEU A 165 -8.94 2.50 -7.01
N VAL A 166 -9.78 2.30 -7.99
CA VAL A 166 -9.62 1.23 -8.98
C VAL A 166 -8.34 1.45 -9.80
N ALA A 167 -8.11 2.68 -10.26
CA ALA A 167 -6.91 3.05 -11.01
C ALA A 167 -5.62 2.82 -10.19
N MET A 168 -5.65 3.15 -8.89
CA MET A 168 -4.54 2.89 -7.98
C MET A 168 -4.22 1.39 -7.90
N PHE A 169 -5.22 0.54 -7.66
CA PHE A 169 -4.99 -0.90 -7.59
C PHE A 169 -4.52 -1.50 -8.92
N ILE A 170 -5.05 -1.03 -10.06
CA ILE A 170 -4.56 -1.44 -11.37
C ILE A 170 -3.09 -1.05 -11.55
N GLY A 171 -2.72 0.18 -11.15
CA GLY A 171 -1.34 0.66 -11.23
C GLY A 171 -0.37 -0.15 -10.36
N ILE A 172 -0.73 -0.42 -9.10
CA ILE A 172 0.06 -1.26 -8.19
C ILE A 172 0.20 -2.68 -8.75
N PHE A 173 -0.89 -3.28 -9.21
CA PHE A 173 -0.87 -4.62 -9.80
C PHE A 173 0.04 -4.67 -11.03
N ALA A 174 -0.07 -3.70 -11.94
CA ALA A 174 0.75 -3.65 -13.15
C ALA A 174 2.24 -3.51 -12.82
N ALA A 175 2.60 -2.65 -11.87
CA ALA A 175 3.99 -2.47 -11.45
C ALA A 175 4.57 -3.73 -10.78
N GLN A 176 3.81 -4.37 -9.89
CA GLN A 176 4.22 -5.63 -9.25
C GLN A 176 4.34 -6.77 -10.25
N PHE A 177 3.38 -6.89 -11.17
CA PHE A 177 3.39 -7.90 -12.22
C PHE A 177 4.63 -7.77 -13.12
N GLN A 178 4.97 -6.53 -13.53
CA GLN A 178 6.19 -6.28 -14.31
C GLN A 178 7.46 -6.64 -13.51
N GLY A 179 7.53 -6.27 -12.23
CA GLY A 179 8.65 -6.63 -11.37
C GLY A 179 8.83 -8.15 -11.22
N MET A 180 7.74 -8.86 -10.99
CA MET A 180 7.76 -10.33 -10.86
C MET A 180 8.17 -11.04 -12.16
N GLN A 181 7.83 -10.51 -13.33
CA GLN A 181 8.25 -11.09 -14.62
C GLN A 181 9.78 -11.15 -14.80
N LEU A 182 10.53 -10.37 -14.04
CA LEU A 182 12.00 -10.37 -14.09
C LEU A 182 12.62 -11.49 -13.24
N THR A 183 11.89 -11.99 -12.25
CA THR A 183 12.38 -12.95 -11.24
C THR A 183 11.68 -14.30 -11.31
N GLU A 184 10.42 -14.33 -11.71
CA GLU A 184 9.57 -15.49 -11.65
C GLU A 184 9.14 -15.99 -13.04
N LYS A 185 8.86 -17.28 -13.15
CA LYS A 185 8.32 -17.82 -14.39
C LYS A 185 6.88 -17.38 -14.61
N THR A 186 6.61 -16.80 -15.76
CA THR A 186 5.28 -16.30 -16.14
C THR A 186 4.19 -17.36 -15.96
N LYS A 187 4.50 -18.63 -16.18
CA LYS A 187 3.55 -19.74 -15.99
C LYS A 187 3.12 -19.89 -14.54
N THR A 188 4.05 -19.85 -13.58
CA THR A 188 3.77 -19.93 -12.14
C THR A 188 2.93 -18.72 -11.69
N MET A 189 3.28 -17.53 -12.14
CA MET A 189 2.48 -16.31 -11.87
C MET A 189 1.05 -16.46 -12.36
N LEU A 190 0.85 -16.89 -13.59
CA LEU A 190 -0.50 -17.08 -14.17
C LEU A 190 -1.31 -18.15 -13.42
N MET A 191 -0.67 -19.25 -13.00
CA MET A 191 -1.34 -20.28 -12.20
C MET A 191 -1.78 -19.74 -10.83
N VAL A 192 -0.93 -18.97 -10.16
CA VAL A 192 -1.27 -18.33 -8.88
C VAL A 192 -2.42 -17.34 -9.06
N LEU A 193 -2.35 -16.46 -10.05
CA LEU A 193 -3.42 -15.50 -10.34
C LEU A 193 -4.75 -16.19 -10.66
N LEU A 194 -4.73 -17.23 -11.46
CA LEU A 194 -5.92 -18.03 -11.78
C LEU A 194 -6.49 -18.70 -10.52
N ALA A 195 -5.63 -19.30 -9.69
CA ALA A 195 -6.05 -19.95 -8.45
C ALA A 195 -6.70 -18.92 -7.49
N VAL A 196 -6.10 -17.73 -7.32
CA VAL A 196 -6.68 -16.66 -6.51
C VAL A 196 -8.03 -16.22 -7.08
N ALA A 197 -8.11 -15.93 -8.37
CA ALA A 197 -9.34 -15.46 -8.99
C ALA A 197 -10.48 -16.50 -8.85
N VAL A 198 -10.22 -17.75 -9.21
CA VAL A 198 -11.22 -18.83 -9.13
C VAL A 198 -11.66 -19.07 -7.69
N SER A 199 -10.71 -19.16 -6.74
CA SER A 199 -11.04 -19.39 -5.33
C SER A 199 -11.81 -18.19 -4.74
N PHE A 200 -11.45 -16.96 -5.09
CA PHE A 200 -12.17 -15.76 -4.63
C PHE A 200 -13.64 -15.78 -5.07
N PHE A 201 -13.91 -15.97 -6.37
CA PHE A 201 -15.29 -16.01 -6.86
C PHE A 201 -16.09 -17.17 -6.29
N LEU A 202 -15.48 -18.34 -6.11
CA LEU A 202 -16.15 -19.48 -5.47
C LEU A 202 -16.47 -19.20 -4.00
N LEU A 203 -15.53 -18.62 -3.26
CA LEU A 203 -15.70 -18.35 -1.84
C LEU A 203 -16.76 -17.27 -1.57
N LEU A 204 -16.99 -16.33 -2.49
CA LEU A 204 -18.05 -15.32 -2.35
C LEU A 204 -19.46 -15.91 -2.19
N PHE A 205 -19.69 -17.15 -2.62
CA PHE A 205 -20.97 -17.83 -2.40
C PHE A 205 -21.14 -18.36 -0.96
N PHE A 206 -20.07 -18.47 -0.18
CA PHE A 206 -20.11 -19.15 1.12
C PHE A 206 -19.70 -18.25 2.29
N VAL A 207 -18.88 -17.23 2.03
CA VAL A 207 -18.32 -16.38 3.09
C VAL A 207 -18.40 -14.90 2.70
N SER A 208 -18.21 -14.01 3.67
CA SER A 208 -18.16 -12.57 3.43
C SER A 208 -16.96 -12.18 2.56
N GLN A 209 -17.09 -11.09 1.81
CA GLN A 209 -16.06 -10.62 0.89
C GLN A 209 -14.66 -10.51 1.54
N PRO A 210 -14.46 -9.93 2.76
CA PRO A 210 -13.15 -9.87 3.37
C PRO A 210 -12.53 -11.25 3.65
N LEU A 211 -13.36 -12.21 4.09
CA LEU A 211 -12.91 -13.58 4.32
C LEU A 211 -12.60 -14.31 3.02
N ALA A 212 -13.36 -14.06 1.95
CA ALA A 212 -13.09 -14.61 0.63
C ALA A 212 -11.73 -14.12 0.10
N VAL A 213 -11.41 -12.82 0.27
CA VAL A 213 -10.11 -12.27 -0.12
C VAL A 213 -8.98 -12.95 0.65
N LEU A 214 -9.10 -13.04 1.99
CA LEU A 214 -8.08 -13.67 2.84
C LEU A 214 -7.84 -15.13 2.45
N ALA A 215 -8.91 -15.92 2.34
CA ALA A 215 -8.80 -17.34 2.01
C ALA A 215 -8.27 -17.56 0.59
N ALA A 216 -8.71 -16.77 -0.39
CA ALA A 216 -8.19 -16.84 -1.76
C ALA A 216 -6.70 -16.49 -1.83
N THR A 217 -6.25 -15.50 -1.06
CA THR A 217 -4.83 -15.14 -0.97
C THR A 217 -4.00 -16.29 -0.41
N LEU A 218 -4.46 -16.93 0.68
CA LEU A 218 -3.77 -18.10 1.26
C LEU A 218 -3.71 -19.28 0.28
N ILE A 219 -4.78 -19.53 -0.46
CA ILE A 219 -4.79 -20.56 -1.52
C ILE A 219 -3.77 -20.20 -2.61
N GLY A 220 -3.71 -18.95 -3.04
CA GLY A 220 -2.71 -18.49 -4.01
C GLY A 220 -1.28 -18.68 -3.52
N CYS A 221 -0.99 -18.31 -2.27
CA CYS A 221 0.32 -18.53 -1.65
C CYS A 221 0.68 -20.04 -1.64
N PHE A 222 -0.26 -20.90 -1.23
CA PHE A 222 -0.04 -22.34 -1.23
C PHE A 222 0.26 -22.89 -2.63
N VAL A 223 -0.51 -22.45 -3.64
CA VAL A 223 -0.27 -22.85 -5.04
C VAL A 223 1.10 -22.37 -5.50
N GLY A 224 1.50 -21.12 -5.15
CA GLY A 224 2.83 -20.60 -5.48
C GLY A 224 3.95 -21.47 -4.92
N VAL A 225 3.90 -21.79 -3.62
CA VAL A 225 4.88 -22.65 -2.95
C VAL A 225 4.93 -24.07 -3.58
N VAL A 226 3.78 -24.65 -3.90
CA VAL A 226 3.75 -26.00 -4.52
C VAL A 226 4.30 -25.98 -5.94
N CYS A 227 4.09 -24.91 -6.69
CA CYS A 227 4.64 -24.76 -8.03
C CYS A 227 6.16 -24.57 -8.01
N ASP A 228 6.66 -23.75 -7.08
CA ASP A 228 8.10 -23.50 -6.91
C ASP A 228 8.85 -24.76 -6.43
N ALA A 229 8.26 -25.51 -5.51
CA ALA A 229 8.86 -26.76 -5.00
C ALA A 229 8.92 -27.90 -6.03
N ARG A 230 8.25 -27.77 -7.19
CA ARG A 230 8.25 -28.78 -8.26
C ARG A 230 9.22 -28.48 -9.42
N GLU A 231 9.84 -27.31 -9.37
CA GLU A 231 10.80 -26.85 -10.38
C GLU A 231 12.24 -26.87 -9.89
#